data_bfe5abb2b9ef6517a7e49b6ba944aafb
#
_entry.id   bfe5abb2b9ef6517a7e49b6ba944aafb
#
_cell.length_a   1.000
_cell.length_b   1.000
_cell.length_c   1.000
_cell.angle_alpha   90.00
_cell.angle_beta   90.00
_cell.angle_gamma   90.00
#
_symmetry.space_group_name_H-M   'P 1'
#
loop_
_entity.id
_entity.type
_entity.pdbx_description
1 polymer ?
#
loop_
_entity_poly.entity_id
_entity_poly.type
_entity_poly.pdbx_seq_one_letter_code
_entity_poly.pdbx_strand_id
1 'polypeptide(L)'
;MRTMRNLLAKKAVVTVLAVGVSLAAVNAFWGGSDSALSQLGSSGSEVRAIQERLKERGLFNDSVTGYYGEKTKAAVIKFQKQQGISQTGTAGPQTLRALGISIGSVPSATEQNINLLARIISAEARGEPYVGQVAVGAVILNRIEHPSFPDTLSGVIYQNGAFTAVVDGQFNEPVAASAYNAARDALNGWDPTNGCVYYYNPAKTSNAYMHAKPTVTVIGSHLSLIHISEPTRRVVIS
;
A
#
# COMPACT_ATOMS: atom_id res chain seq x y z
N MET A 1 30.38 66.74 17.03
CA MET A 1 28.95 66.64 16.63
C MET A 1 28.75 65.43 15.76
N ARG A 2 27.74 64.64 16.09
CA ARG A 2 27.12 63.49 15.38
C ARG A 2 27.89 62.19 15.28
N THR A 3 27.54 61.37 16.20
CA THR A 3 27.58 59.93 16.32
C THR A 3 27.09 59.18 15.08
N MET A 4 27.89 58.23 14.57
CA MET A 4 27.38 57.17 13.72
C MET A 4 27.41 55.87 14.50
N ARG A 5 26.23 55.30 14.67
CA ARG A 5 26.00 54.01 15.32
C ARG A 5 26.41 52.86 14.38
N ASN A 6 27.37 52.08 14.81
CA ASN A 6 27.74 50.83 14.14
C ASN A 6 26.68 49.78 14.39
N LEU A 7 26.00 49.35 13.31
CA LEU A 7 25.10 48.22 13.32
C LEU A 7 25.92 46.94 13.07
N LEU A 8 26.19 46.20 14.14
CA LEU A 8 26.82 44.89 14.06
C LEU A 8 25.83 43.87 13.48
N ALA A 9 26.07 43.49 12.23
CA ALA A 9 25.39 42.36 11.61
C ALA A 9 25.95 41.06 12.21
N LYS A 10 25.15 40.38 13.02
CA LYS A 10 25.43 39.01 13.48
C LYS A 10 25.30 38.05 12.30
N LYS A 11 26.45 37.59 11.79
CA LYS A 11 26.50 36.45 10.88
C LYS A 11 26.21 35.19 11.68
N ALA A 12 25.06 34.60 11.49
CA ALA A 12 24.74 33.24 11.96
C ALA A 12 25.56 32.26 11.11
N VAL A 13 26.53 31.62 11.73
CA VAL A 13 27.25 30.48 11.14
C VAL A 13 26.32 29.28 11.27
N VAL A 14 25.69 28.86 10.17
CA VAL A 14 25.01 27.61 10.08
C VAL A 14 26.06 26.52 9.87
N THR A 15 26.38 25.81 10.94
CA THR A 15 27.21 24.61 10.85
C THR A 15 26.37 23.49 10.25
N VAL A 16 26.57 23.22 8.97
CA VAL A 16 26.02 22.04 8.31
C VAL A 16 26.85 20.85 8.79
N LEU A 17 26.29 20.09 9.74
CA LEU A 17 26.78 18.75 10.05
C LEU A 17 26.43 17.84 8.87
N ALA A 18 27.43 17.64 7.99
CA ALA A 18 27.36 16.59 6.99
C ALA A 18 27.42 15.24 7.71
N VAL A 19 26.25 14.66 8.03
CA VAL A 19 26.16 13.26 8.42
C VAL A 19 26.40 12.47 7.14
N GLY A 20 27.61 11.93 7.02
CA GLY A 20 27.95 10.97 5.98
C GLY A 20 27.15 9.70 6.17
N VAL A 21 25.97 9.62 5.58
CA VAL A 21 25.24 8.36 5.43
C VAL A 21 25.97 7.57 4.36
N SER A 22 26.67 6.53 4.75
CA SER A 22 27.36 5.63 3.81
C SER A 22 26.35 5.05 2.81
N LEU A 23 26.73 4.99 1.52
CA LEU A 23 25.92 4.45 0.42
C LEU A 23 25.41 3.01 0.69
N ALA A 24 26.00 2.29 1.65
CA ALA A 24 25.58 0.96 2.06
C ALA A 24 24.25 0.95 2.87
N ALA A 25 23.88 2.07 3.51
CA ALA A 25 22.62 2.16 4.27
C ALA A 25 21.41 2.48 3.41
N VAL A 26 21.61 3.01 2.20
CA VAL A 26 20.51 3.37 1.29
C VAL A 26 19.92 2.13 0.62
N ASN A 27 20.70 1.07 0.40
CA ASN A 27 20.20 -0.18 -0.17
C ASN A 27 19.38 -1.04 0.82
N ALA A 28 19.48 -0.80 2.14
CA ALA A 28 18.68 -1.50 3.14
C ALA A 28 17.28 -0.89 3.33
N PHE A 29 17.03 0.33 2.81
CA PHE A 29 15.75 1.03 2.94
C PHE A 29 14.83 0.83 1.71
N TRP A 30 15.37 0.20 0.64
CA TRP A 30 14.60 -0.25 -0.52
C TRP A 30 14.35 -1.76 -0.51
N GLY A 31 14.60 -2.42 0.63
CA GLY A 31 13.97 -3.69 0.93
C GLY A 31 12.49 -3.40 1.03
N GLY A 32 11.74 -3.72 -0.04
CA GLY A 32 10.30 -3.54 -0.08
C GLY A 32 9.71 -4.03 1.23
N SER A 33 8.94 -3.19 1.89
CA SER A 33 8.05 -3.62 2.94
C SER A 33 7.27 -4.78 2.33
N ASP A 34 7.61 -6.02 2.70
CA ASP A 34 6.74 -7.16 2.47
C ASP A 34 5.44 -6.81 3.18
N SER A 35 4.57 -6.09 2.50
CA SER A 35 3.20 -5.89 2.96
C SER A 35 2.65 -7.29 3.06
N ALA A 36 2.59 -7.80 4.29
CA ALA A 36 2.17 -9.16 4.55
C ALA A 36 0.75 -9.31 4.06
N LEU A 37 0.57 -9.93 2.91
CA LEU A 37 -0.75 -10.18 2.34
C LEU A 37 -1.43 -11.29 3.12
N SER A 38 -0.71 -12.36 3.46
CA SER A 38 -1.22 -13.41 4.34
C SER A 38 -0.21 -13.83 5.39
N GLN A 39 -0.64 -13.84 6.64
CA GLN A 39 0.15 -14.19 7.80
C GLN A 39 -0.70 -14.93 8.84
N LEU A 40 -0.09 -15.32 9.95
CA LEU A 40 -0.79 -15.97 11.04
C LEU A 40 -2.05 -15.20 11.46
N GLY A 41 -3.20 -15.88 11.42
CA GLY A 41 -4.52 -15.30 11.71
C GLY A 41 -5.30 -14.86 10.47
N SER A 42 -4.66 -14.70 9.31
CA SER A 42 -5.37 -14.36 8.06
C SER A 42 -6.33 -15.46 7.63
N SER A 43 -7.41 -15.07 6.95
CA SER A 43 -8.41 -16.02 6.39
C SER A 43 -8.88 -15.54 5.04
N GLY A 44 -9.27 -16.48 4.18
CA GLY A 44 -9.87 -16.15 2.89
C GLY A 44 -9.39 -17.00 1.72
N SER A 45 -9.75 -16.57 0.52
CA SER A 45 -9.43 -17.28 -0.73
C SER A 45 -7.94 -17.33 -1.03
N GLU A 46 -7.18 -16.27 -0.70
CA GLU A 46 -5.73 -16.25 -0.84
C GLU A 46 -5.07 -17.30 0.03
N VAL A 47 -5.44 -17.36 1.33
CA VAL A 47 -4.90 -18.37 2.24
C VAL A 47 -5.21 -19.77 1.75
N ARG A 48 -6.41 -19.98 1.19
CA ARG A 48 -6.76 -21.24 0.55
C ARG A 48 -5.85 -21.56 -0.63
N ALA A 49 -5.63 -20.60 -1.52
CA ALA A 49 -4.72 -20.76 -2.65
C ALA A 49 -3.27 -21.06 -2.19
N ILE A 50 -2.78 -20.36 -1.14
CA ILE A 50 -1.46 -20.64 -0.55
C ILE A 50 -1.40 -22.08 -0.05
N GLN A 51 -2.39 -22.54 0.70
CA GLN A 51 -2.44 -23.90 1.24
C GLN A 51 -2.48 -24.95 0.11
N GLU A 52 -3.27 -24.71 -0.94
CA GLU A 52 -3.34 -25.59 -2.12
C GLU A 52 -1.99 -25.70 -2.81
N ARG A 53 -1.34 -24.54 -3.09
CA ARG A 53 -0.03 -24.52 -3.73
C ARG A 53 1.07 -25.17 -2.89
N LEU A 54 1.03 -25.00 -1.57
CA LEU A 54 1.95 -25.68 -0.65
C LEU A 54 1.68 -27.19 -0.58
N LYS A 55 0.41 -27.60 -0.65
CA LYS A 55 0.00 -29.00 -0.67
C LYS A 55 0.45 -29.70 -1.95
N GLU A 56 0.27 -29.07 -3.11
CA GLU A 56 0.79 -29.56 -4.40
C GLU A 56 2.30 -29.81 -4.38
N ARG A 57 3.04 -29.02 -3.57
CA ARG A 57 4.51 -29.15 -3.39
C ARG A 57 4.92 -30.09 -2.24
N GLY A 58 3.96 -30.75 -1.59
CA GLY A 58 4.23 -31.64 -0.47
C GLY A 58 4.70 -30.94 0.81
N LEU A 59 4.50 -29.63 0.92
CA LEU A 59 4.92 -28.84 2.07
C LEU A 59 3.81 -28.60 3.09
N PHE A 60 2.55 -28.87 2.72
CA PHE A 60 1.39 -28.75 3.57
C PHE A 60 0.53 -30.00 3.46
N ASN A 61 0.43 -30.78 4.55
CA ASN A 61 -0.24 -32.07 4.56
C ASN A 61 -1.60 -32.04 5.28
N ASP A 62 -2.08 -30.86 5.65
CA ASP A 62 -3.35 -30.67 6.33
C ASP A 62 -4.52 -30.36 5.39
N SER A 63 -5.71 -30.19 5.97
CA SER A 63 -6.90 -29.75 5.25
C SER A 63 -6.74 -28.28 4.82
N VAL A 64 -7.16 -27.99 3.61
CA VAL A 64 -7.22 -26.62 3.06
C VAL A 64 -8.43 -25.91 3.67
N THR A 65 -8.20 -25.14 4.71
CA THR A 65 -9.26 -24.48 5.49
C THR A 65 -9.53 -23.05 5.05
N GLY A 66 -8.52 -22.42 4.41
CA GLY A 66 -8.52 -20.98 4.18
C GLY A 66 -8.22 -20.14 5.43
N TYR A 67 -7.73 -20.77 6.52
CA TYR A 67 -7.23 -20.09 7.72
C TYR A 67 -5.73 -20.28 7.83
N TYR A 68 -5.00 -19.18 7.98
CA TYR A 68 -3.54 -19.16 8.11
C TYR A 68 -3.13 -19.44 9.57
N GLY A 69 -3.12 -20.71 9.93
CA GLY A 69 -2.68 -21.17 11.25
C GLY A 69 -1.18 -21.43 11.30
N GLU A 70 -0.68 -21.90 12.45
CA GLU A 70 0.74 -22.23 12.67
C GLU A 70 1.26 -23.26 11.65
N LYS A 71 0.44 -24.21 11.23
CA LYS A 71 0.82 -25.21 10.21
C LYS A 71 1.05 -24.58 8.84
N THR A 72 0.21 -23.62 8.45
CA THR A 72 0.39 -22.84 7.20
C THR A 72 1.65 -22.01 7.27
N LYS A 73 1.88 -21.31 8.38
CA LYS A 73 3.10 -20.54 8.63
C LYS A 73 4.36 -21.40 8.54
N ALA A 74 4.36 -22.56 9.19
CA ALA A 74 5.48 -23.48 9.13
C ALA A 74 5.76 -23.99 7.71
N ALA A 75 4.70 -24.26 6.93
CA ALA A 75 4.82 -24.67 5.54
C ALA A 75 5.38 -23.53 4.66
N VAL A 76 4.93 -22.30 4.87
CA VAL A 76 5.45 -21.12 4.19
C VAL A 76 6.93 -20.91 4.50
N ILE A 77 7.37 -21.02 5.75
CA ILE A 77 8.79 -20.92 6.13
C ILE A 77 9.63 -21.98 5.39
N LYS A 78 9.16 -23.23 5.33
CA LYS A 78 9.84 -24.30 4.58
C LYS A 78 9.95 -23.94 3.09
N PHE A 79 8.87 -23.45 2.51
CA PHE A 79 8.85 -23.03 1.12
C PHE A 79 9.80 -21.87 0.86
N GLN A 80 9.78 -20.84 1.70
CA GLN A 80 10.68 -19.68 1.62
C GLN A 80 12.14 -20.11 1.67
N LYS A 81 12.47 -21.05 2.56
CA LYS A 81 13.81 -21.63 2.65
C LYS A 81 14.22 -22.32 1.35
N GLN A 82 13.34 -23.13 0.75
CA GLN A 82 13.61 -23.84 -0.51
C GLN A 82 13.82 -22.87 -1.68
N GLN A 83 13.13 -21.73 -1.66
CA GLN A 83 13.20 -20.72 -2.73
C GLN A 83 14.28 -19.65 -2.49
N GLY A 84 15.04 -19.72 -1.39
CA GLY A 84 16.02 -18.69 -1.04
C GLY A 84 15.40 -17.33 -0.67
N ILE A 85 14.13 -17.32 -0.25
CA ILE A 85 13.38 -16.13 0.17
C ILE A 85 13.52 -15.97 1.69
N SER A 86 13.44 -14.74 2.21
CA SER A 86 13.41 -14.46 3.65
C SER A 86 12.37 -15.30 4.37
N GLN A 87 12.78 -16.04 5.39
CA GLN A 87 11.97 -17.02 6.13
C GLN A 87 11.11 -16.35 7.20
N THR A 88 10.26 -15.42 6.80
CA THR A 88 9.39 -14.66 7.70
C THR A 88 8.17 -15.44 8.18
N GLY A 89 7.78 -16.47 7.44
CA GLY A 89 6.52 -17.17 7.66
C GLY A 89 5.30 -16.35 7.26
N THR A 90 5.51 -15.28 6.51
CA THR A 90 4.49 -14.40 5.95
C THR A 90 4.50 -14.57 4.43
N ALA A 91 3.34 -14.77 3.83
CA ALA A 91 3.22 -14.90 2.38
C ALA A 91 3.04 -13.51 1.75
N GLY A 92 4.15 -12.78 1.66
CA GLY A 92 4.22 -11.51 0.94
C GLY A 92 4.34 -11.69 -0.59
N PRO A 93 4.41 -10.59 -1.38
CA PRO A 93 4.41 -10.62 -2.84
C PRO A 93 5.45 -11.57 -3.44
N GLN A 94 6.67 -11.60 -2.89
CA GLN A 94 7.74 -12.47 -3.36
C GLN A 94 7.39 -13.95 -3.16
N THR A 95 6.82 -14.30 -2.01
CA THR A 95 6.38 -15.65 -1.68
C THR A 95 5.22 -16.09 -2.57
N LEU A 96 4.23 -15.21 -2.79
CA LEU A 96 3.07 -15.49 -3.64
C LEU A 96 3.47 -15.71 -5.10
N ARG A 97 4.34 -14.85 -5.66
CA ARG A 97 4.89 -15.07 -7.01
C ARG A 97 5.61 -16.41 -7.13
N ALA A 98 6.45 -16.75 -6.16
CA ALA A 98 7.16 -18.02 -6.14
C ALA A 98 6.23 -19.23 -6.01
N LEU A 99 5.10 -19.09 -5.32
CA LEU A 99 4.02 -20.10 -5.26
C LEU A 99 3.25 -20.22 -6.59
N GLY A 100 3.43 -19.29 -7.53
CA GLY A 100 2.64 -19.20 -8.75
C GLY A 100 1.22 -18.70 -8.50
N ILE A 101 1.02 -17.93 -7.44
CA ILE A 101 -0.23 -17.23 -7.17
C ILE A 101 -0.13 -15.89 -7.87
N SER A 102 -1.07 -15.63 -8.77
CA SER A 102 -1.10 -14.36 -9.50
C SER A 102 -1.37 -13.22 -8.53
N ILE A 103 -0.43 -12.33 -8.45
CA ILE A 103 -0.58 -10.99 -7.92
C ILE A 103 -0.22 -10.05 -9.07
N GLY A 104 -0.94 -8.97 -9.20
CA GLY A 104 -0.58 -7.94 -10.19
C GLY A 104 0.80 -7.37 -9.90
N SER A 105 1.30 -6.60 -10.82
CA SER A 105 2.49 -5.77 -10.62
C SER A 105 2.13 -4.32 -10.88
N VAL A 106 2.69 -3.41 -10.10
CA VAL A 106 2.52 -1.98 -10.36
C VAL A 106 2.94 -1.70 -11.80
N PRO A 107 2.05 -1.10 -12.61
CA PRO A 107 2.37 -0.83 -14.01
C PRO A 107 3.44 0.27 -14.12
N SER A 108 4.23 0.22 -15.18
CA SER A 108 5.20 1.26 -15.46
C SER A 108 4.53 2.63 -15.69
N ALA A 109 5.25 3.72 -15.41
CA ALA A 109 4.77 5.10 -15.56
C ALA A 109 4.73 5.54 -17.04
N THR A 110 3.97 4.82 -17.87
CA THR A 110 3.66 5.23 -19.24
C THR A 110 2.63 6.36 -19.25
N GLU A 111 2.59 7.15 -20.31
CA GLU A 111 1.58 8.23 -20.45
C GLU A 111 0.14 7.70 -20.31
N GLN A 112 -0.16 6.50 -20.80
CA GLN A 112 -1.48 5.89 -20.67
C GLN A 112 -1.82 5.59 -19.20
N ASN A 113 -0.89 4.99 -18.45
CA ASN A 113 -1.08 4.67 -17.04
C ASN A 113 -1.14 5.93 -16.18
N ILE A 114 -0.29 6.92 -16.48
CA ILE A 114 -0.33 8.24 -15.81
C ILE A 114 -1.69 8.91 -16.05
N ASN A 115 -2.16 8.95 -17.30
CA ASN A 115 -3.44 9.55 -17.63
C ASN A 115 -4.62 8.87 -16.94
N LEU A 116 -4.65 7.53 -16.94
CA LEU A 116 -5.71 6.76 -16.30
C LEU A 116 -5.73 6.97 -14.78
N LEU A 117 -4.56 6.88 -14.14
CA LEU A 117 -4.43 7.08 -12.69
C LEU A 117 -4.70 8.53 -12.29
N ALA A 118 -4.24 9.52 -13.08
CA ALA A 118 -4.48 10.93 -12.82
C ALA A 118 -5.98 11.28 -12.89
N ARG A 119 -6.73 10.68 -13.81
CA ARG A 119 -8.18 10.88 -13.92
C ARG A 119 -8.90 10.46 -12.64
N ILE A 120 -8.62 9.28 -12.13
CA ILE A 120 -9.27 8.80 -10.90
C ILE A 120 -8.79 9.59 -9.68
N ILE A 121 -7.50 9.92 -9.57
CA ILE A 121 -6.98 10.80 -8.51
C ILE A 121 -7.69 12.16 -8.54
N SER A 122 -7.83 12.77 -9.72
CA SER A 122 -8.51 14.07 -9.87
C SER A 122 -9.99 14.00 -9.48
N ALA A 123 -10.65 12.87 -9.74
CA ALA A 123 -12.06 12.67 -9.39
C ALA A 123 -12.26 12.43 -7.88
N GLU A 124 -11.41 11.62 -7.26
CA GLU A 124 -11.56 11.21 -5.86
C GLU A 124 -10.90 12.16 -4.85
N ALA A 125 -9.84 12.87 -5.25
CA ALA A 125 -9.00 13.68 -4.37
C ALA A 125 -8.92 15.16 -4.79
N ARG A 126 -9.87 15.65 -5.54
CA ARG A 126 -9.96 17.08 -5.91
C ARG A 126 -10.14 17.90 -4.64
N GLY A 127 -9.21 18.81 -4.37
CA GLY A 127 -9.20 19.62 -3.15
C GLY A 127 -8.47 19.02 -1.96
N GLU A 128 -7.98 17.78 -2.05
CA GLU A 128 -7.12 17.21 -1.03
C GLU A 128 -5.68 17.77 -1.14
N PRO A 129 -4.94 17.83 -0.03
CA PRO A 129 -3.50 18.12 -0.08
C PRO A 129 -2.78 17.17 -1.04
N TYR A 130 -1.66 17.62 -1.61
CA TYR A 130 -0.90 16.83 -2.59
C TYR A 130 -0.58 15.41 -2.13
N VAL A 131 -0.16 15.25 -0.86
CA VAL A 131 0.07 13.93 -0.25
C VAL A 131 -1.19 13.06 -0.25
N GLY A 132 -2.37 13.64 -0.07
CA GLY A 132 -3.66 12.96 -0.17
C GLY A 132 -3.96 12.47 -1.58
N GLN A 133 -3.60 13.26 -2.60
CA GLN A 133 -3.72 12.87 -4.01
C GLN A 133 -2.79 11.68 -4.32
N VAL A 134 -1.53 11.72 -3.86
CA VAL A 134 -0.60 10.59 -3.99
C VAL A 134 -1.12 9.36 -3.25
N ALA A 135 -1.69 9.54 -2.05
CA ALA A 135 -2.26 8.45 -1.25
C ALA A 135 -3.37 7.69 -1.98
N VAL A 136 -4.27 8.41 -2.66
CA VAL A 136 -5.32 7.76 -3.49
C VAL A 136 -4.69 6.93 -4.60
N GLY A 137 -3.69 7.48 -5.29
CA GLY A 137 -2.93 6.75 -6.32
C GLY A 137 -2.26 5.50 -5.76
N ALA A 138 -1.56 5.62 -4.63
CA ALA A 138 -0.87 4.51 -3.98
C ALA A 138 -1.84 3.39 -3.56
N VAL A 139 -2.99 3.72 -2.97
CA VAL A 139 -4.01 2.72 -2.61
C VAL A 139 -4.50 1.95 -3.84
N ILE A 140 -4.68 2.60 -4.98
CA ILE A 140 -5.07 1.93 -6.22
C ILE A 140 -3.98 0.97 -6.69
N LEU A 141 -2.71 1.39 -6.62
CA LEU A 141 -1.58 0.55 -7.01
C LEU A 141 -1.38 -0.62 -6.04
N ASN A 142 -1.55 -0.40 -4.73
CA ASN A 142 -1.51 -1.46 -3.72
C ASN A 142 -2.60 -2.51 -3.95
N ARG A 143 -3.78 -2.11 -4.43
CA ARG A 143 -4.85 -3.05 -4.81
C ARG A 143 -4.43 -3.97 -5.95
N ILE A 144 -3.67 -3.47 -6.94
CA ILE A 144 -3.18 -4.30 -8.07
C ILE A 144 -2.31 -5.44 -7.54
N GLU A 145 -1.48 -5.17 -6.53
CA GLU A 145 -0.60 -6.16 -5.91
C GLU A 145 -1.32 -7.04 -4.86
N HIS A 146 -2.56 -6.71 -4.52
CA HIS A 146 -3.32 -7.44 -3.51
C HIS A 146 -4.30 -8.43 -4.17
N PRO A 147 -4.25 -9.73 -3.84
CA PRO A 147 -4.98 -10.78 -4.55
C PRO A 147 -6.51 -10.75 -4.37
N SER A 148 -7.02 -9.93 -3.45
CA SER A 148 -8.48 -9.70 -3.34
C SER A 148 -9.02 -8.68 -4.33
N PHE A 149 -8.18 -8.09 -5.17
CA PHE A 149 -8.53 -7.08 -6.16
C PHE A 149 -8.08 -7.52 -7.56
N PRO A 150 -8.60 -6.87 -8.62
CA PRO A 150 -8.08 -7.08 -9.97
C PRO A 150 -6.59 -6.75 -10.07
N ASP A 151 -5.88 -7.48 -10.90
CA ASP A 151 -4.43 -7.44 -11.08
C ASP A 151 -3.94 -6.40 -12.11
N THR A 152 -4.83 -5.51 -12.56
CA THR A 152 -4.52 -4.44 -13.51
C THR A 152 -5.07 -3.10 -13.07
N LEU A 153 -4.42 -2.01 -13.47
CA LEU A 153 -4.84 -0.64 -13.16
C LEU A 153 -6.28 -0.36 -13.61
N SER A 154 -6.62 -0.74 -14.85
CA SER A 154 -7.98 -0.60 -15.37
C SER A 154 -8.97 -1.49 -14.61
N GLY A 155 -8.57 -2.72 -14.29
CA GLY A 155 -9.40 -3.65 -13.52
C GLY A 155 -9.79 -3.08 -12.16
N VAL A 156 -8.83 -2.51 -11.43
CA VAL A 156 -9.09 -1.88 -10.12
C VAL A 156 -9.97 -0.63 -10.26
N ILE A 157 -9.68 0.23 -11.24
CA ILE A 157 -10.42 1.50 -11.42
C ILE A 157 -11.87 1.24 -11.85
N TYR A 158 -12.08 0.30 -12.78
CA TYR A 158 -13.42 0.00 -13.31
C TYR A 158 -14.11 -1.15 -12.57
N GLN A 159 -13.56 -1.63 -11.46
CA GLN A 159 -14.22 -2.63 -10.62
C GLN A 159 -15.58 -2.08 -10.15
N ASN A 160 -16.63 -2.87 -10.30
CA ASN A 160 -17.97 -2.45 -9.93
C ASN A 160 -18.05 -2.03 -8.45
N GLY A 161 -18.52 -0.81 -8.21
CA GLY A 161 -18.67 -0.24 -6.87
C GLY A 161 -17.37 0.21 -6.19
N ALA A 162 -16.21 0.15 -6.88
CA ALA A 162 -14.94 0.58 -6.29
C ALA A 162 -14.85 2.10 -6.16
N PHE A 163 -15.32 2.83 -7.16
CA PHE A 163 -15.29 4.29 -7.24
C PHE A 163 -16.59 4.84 -7.81
N THR A 164 -17.28 5.67 -7.04
CA THR A 164 -18.52 6.32 -7.50
C THR A 164 -18.26 7.32 -8.61
N ALA A 165 -17.09 7.97 -8.59
CA ALA A 165 -16.67 8.93 -9.60
C ALA A 165 -16.64 8.40 -11.03
N VAL A 166 -16.48 7.08 -11.20
CA VAL A 166 -16.52 6.41 -12.52
C VAL A 166 -17.96 6.40 -13.07
N VAL A 167 -18.97 6.34 -12.19
CA VAL A 167 -20.37 6.19 -12.56
C VAL A 167 -21.09 7.52 -12.63
N ASP A 168 -20.74 8.48 -11.76
CA ASP A 168 -21.42 9.80 -11.67
C ASP A 168 -20.89 10.85 -12.66
N GLY A 169 -19.89 10.50 -13.46
CA GLY A 169 -19.35 11.36 -14.52
C GLY A 169 -18.15 12.21 -14.10
N GLN A 170 -17.79 12.30 -12.82
CA GLN A 170 -16.62 13.07 -12.33
C GLN A 170 -15.31 12.59 -12.98
N PHE A 171 -15.25 11.32 -13.31
CA PHE A 171 -14.11 10.73 -14.02
C PHE A 171 -13.83 11.34 -15.40
N ASN A 172 -14.82 12.00 -16.01
CA ASN A 172 -14.72 12.63 -17.33
C ASN A 172 -14.46 14.14 -17.25
N GLU A 173 -14.36 14.71 -16.05
CA GLU A 173 -14.02 16.11 -15.86
C GLU A 173 -12.54 16.39 -16.19
N PRO A 174 -12.20 17.67 -16.46
CA PRO A 174 -10.81 18.06 -16.67
C PRO A 174 -9.91 17.65 -15.49
N VAL A 175 -8.79 17.02 -15.82
CA VAL A 175 -7.84 16.51 -14.83
C VAL A 175 -6.97 17.65 -14.30
N ALA A 176 -6.86 17.77 -12.98
CA ALA A 176 -5.99 18.76 -12.36
C ALA A 176 -4.51 18.45 -12.63
N ALA A 177 -3.69 19.49 -12.87
CA ALA A 177 -2.26 19.32 -13.11
C ALA A 177 -1.55 18.60 -11.96
N SER A 178 -1.94 18.86 -10.70
CA SER A 178 -1.42 18.18 -9.52
C SER A 178 -1.69 16.67 -9.53
N ALA A 179 -2.82 16.23 -10.09
CA ALA A 179 -3.16 14.81 -10.16
C ALA A 179 -2.23 14.04 -11.13
N TYR A 180 -1.76 14.66 -12.21
CA TYR A 180 -0.75 14.06 -13.09
C TYR A 180 0.58 13.85 -12.37
N ASN A 181 1.01 14.83 -11.57
CA ASN A 181 2.23 14.72 -10.77
C ASN A 181 2.06 13.63 -9.69
N ALA A 182 0.93 13.63 -8.99
CA ALA A 182 0.62 12.61 -7.98
C ALA A 182 0.57 11.20 -8.58
N ALA A 183 0.02 11.04 -9.79
CA ALA A 183 0.02 9.76 -10.50
C ALA A 183 1.44 9.29 -10.84
N ARG A 184 2.32 10.20 -11.31
CA ARG A 184 3.72 9.88 -11.57
C ARG A 184 4.45 9.46 -10.31
N ASP A 185 4.29 10.21 -9.22
CA ASP A 185 4.95 9.94 -7.96
C ASP A 185 4.51 8.59 -7.37
N ALA A 186 3.20 8.29 -7.41
CA ALA A 186 2.69 6.99 -6.98
C ALA A 186 3.24 5.84 -7.86
N LEU A 187 3.20 5.97 -9.20
CA LEU A 187 3.76 4.97 -10.12
C LEU A 187 5.28 4.78 -9.98
N ASN A 188 5.98 5.80 -9.51
CA ASN A 188 7.41 5.74 -9.18
C ASN A 188 7.68 5.20 -7.76
N GLY A 189 6.65 4.76 -7.04
CA GLY A 189 6.77 4.06 -5.77
C GLY A 189 6.59 4.93 -4.52
N TRP A 190 6.16 6.20 -4.65
CA TRP A 190 5.83 6.96 -3.45
C TRP A 190 4.46 6.52 -2.90
N ASP A 191 4.50 5.79 -1.79
CA ASP A 191 3.33 5.35 -1.05
C ASP A 191 3.32 5.94 0.37
N PRO A 192 2.59 7.04 0.61
CA PRO A 192 2.43 7.60 1.95
C PRO A 192 1.48 6.80 2.84
N THR A 193 0.89 5.71 2.32
CA THR A 193 -0.13 4.92 3.02
C THR A 193 0.44 3.66 3.65
N ASN A 194 1.71 3.32 3.39
CA ASN A 194 2.37 2.11 3.87
C ASN A 194 1.60 0.82 3.50
N GLY A 195 1.24 0.67 2.23
CA GLY A 195 0.59 -0.54 1.72
C GLY A 195 -0.91 -0.63 1.98
N CYS A 196 -1.59 0.44 2.37
CA CYS A 196 -3.03 0.42 2.56
C CYS A 196 -3.77 0.16 1.24
N VAL A 197 -4.83 -0.66 1.30
CA VAL A 197 -5.70 -0.96 0.15
C VAL A 197 -7.10 -0.35 0.28
N TYR A 198 -7.37 0.34 1.40
CA TYR A 198 -8.61 1.10 1.62
C TYR A 198 -8.31 2.51 2.10
N TYR A 199 -9.15 3.43 1.71
CA TYR A 199 -9.27 4.75 2.30
C TYR A 199 -10.75 5.14 2.41
N TYR A 200 -11.08 6.05 3.31
CA TYR A 200 -12.42 6.60 3.43
C TYR A 200 -12.41 7.97 4.11
N ASN A 201 -13.44 8.74 3.85
CA ASN A 201 -13.68 9.97 4.58
C ASN A 201 -14.69 9.67 5.71
N PRO A 202 -14.28 9.73 6.98
CA PRO A 202 -15.15 9.37 8.10
C PRO A 202 -16.38 10.29 8.25
N ALA A 203 -16.32 11.51 7.70
CA ALA A 203 -17.46 12.43 7.70
C ALA A 203 -18.48 12.14 6.60
N LYS A 204 -18.10 11.37 5.57
CA LYS A 204 -18.93 11.11 4.39
C LYS A 204 -19.47 9.69 4.32
N THR A 205 -18.94 8.76 5.10
CA THR A 205 -19.38 7.36 5.08
C THR A 205 -20.01 6.94 6.40
N SER A 206 -21.12 6.23 6.32
CA SER A 206 -21.75 5.53 7.44
C SER A 206 -21.45 4.03 7.45
N ASN A 207 -20.53 3.56 6.61
CA ASN A 207 -20.22 2.15 6.47
C ASN A 207 -19.52 1.62 7.73
N ALA A 208 -20.25 0.85 8.54
CA ALA A 208 -19.75 0.27 9.79
C ALA A 208 -18.52 -0.64 9.59
N TYR A 209 -18.43 -1.33 8.45
CA TYR A 209 -17.28 -2.17 8.11
C TYR A 209 -15.99 -1.33 7.98
N MET A 210 -16.09 -0.15 7.36
CA MET A 210 -14.94 0.76 7.22
C MET A 210 -14.51 1.34 8.57
N HIS A 211 -15.48 1.74 9.41
CA HIS A 211 -15.20 2.28 10.75
C HIS A 211 -14.63 1.23 11.72
N ALA A 212 -14.89 -0.06 11.50
CA ALA A 212 -14.38 -1.13 12.34
C ALA A 212 -12.92 -1.51 12.04
N LYS A 213 -12.34 -1.02 10.93
CA LYS A 213 -10.96 -1.35 10.56
C LYS A 213 -9.96 -0.43 11.26
N PRO A 214 -8.76 -0.97 11.61
CA PRO A 214 -7.72 -0.13 12.22
C PRO A 214 -7.24 0.92 11.21
N THR A 215 -7.18 2.16 11.65
CA THR A 215 -6.58 3.26 10.88
C THR A 215 -5.07 3.19 11.00
N VAL A 216 -4.38 3.15 9.87
CA VAL A 216 -2.91 3.14 9.81
C VAL A 216 -2.35 4.56 9.80
N THR A 217 -2.96 5.42 9.00
CA THR A 217 -2.55 6.83 8.92
C THR A 217 -3.73 7.71 8.55
N VAL A 218 -3.61 8.99 8.86
CA VAL A 218 -4.56 10.05 8.49
C VAL A 218 -3.81 11.04 7.61
N ILE A 219 -4.33 11.30 6.41
CA ILE A 219 -3.76 12.23 5.46
C ILE A 219 -4.81 13.27 5.10
N GLY A 220 -4.47 14.55 5.30
CA GLY A 220 -5.45 15.63 5.21
C GLY A 220 -6.45 15.60 6.36
N SER A 221 -7.48 16.43 6.28
CA SER A 221 -8.54 16.49 7.27
C SER A 221 -9.67 15.48 7.04
N HIS A 222 -9.62 14.76 5.93
CA HIS A 222 -10.75 13.97 5.44
C HIS A 222 -10.44 12.52 5.08
N LEU A 223 -9.18 12.09 5.01
CA LEU A 223 -8.81 10.74 4.60
C LEU A 223 -8.19 9.97 5.77
N SER A 224 -8.87 8.92 6.18
CA SER A 224 -8.32 7.90 7.04
C SER A 224 -8.01 6.67 6.20
N LEU A 225 -6.79 6.17 6.28
CA LEU A 225 -6.31 5.03 5.52
C LEU A 225 -6.33 3.79 6.37
N ILE A 226 -6.78 2.67 5.81
CA ILE A 226 -7.01 1.43 6.54
C ILE A 226 -6.13 0.34 5.93
N HIS A 227 -5.35 -0.32 6.78
CA HIS A 227 -4.63 -1.52 6.42
C HIS A 227 -5.51 -2.75 6.68
N ILE A 228 -5.55 -3.73 5.75
CA ILE A 228 -6.14 -5.03 6.06
C ILE A 228 -5.09 -5.87 6.76
N SER A 229 -4.91 -5.65 8.06
CA SER A 229 -4.56 -6.74 8.94
C SER A 229 -5.89 -7.21 9.55
N GLU A 230 -6.30 -8.43 9.30
CA GLU A 230 -7.43 -8.99 10.02
C GLU A 230 -7.18 -8.82 11.54
N PRO A 231 -8.18 -8.35 12.30
CA PRO A 231 -8.03 -8.27 13.74
C PRO A 231 -7.76 -9.70 14.23
N THR A 232 -6.64 -9.90 14.92
CA THR A 232 -6.45 -11.05 15.77
C THR A 232 -7.68 -11.15 16.68
N ARG A 233 -8.60 -12.06 16.38
CA ARG A 233 -9.61 -12.47 17.35
C ARG A 233 -8.83 -12.96 18.57
N ARG A 234 -8.75 -12.12 19.60
CA ARG A 234 -8.45 -12.62 20.94
C ARG A 234 -9.56 -13.61 21.25
N VAL A 235 -9.25 -14.89 21.13
CA VAL A 235 -10.02 -15.93 21.79
C VAL A 235 -9.77 -15.71 23.27
N VAL A 236 -10.69 -15.01 23.93
CA VAL A 236 -10.79 -15.06 25.38
C VAL A 236 -11.35 -16.43 25.69
N ILE A 237 -10.46 -17.33 26.10
CA ILE A 237 -10.85 -18.59 26.70
C ILE A 237 -11.23 -18.24 28.14
N SER A 238 -12.52 -18.20 28.42
CA SER A 238 -13.07 -18.23 29.78
C SER A 238 -13.11 -19.67 30.27
#